data_203fc596ae2bd2c7a3b9169699415dd0
#
_entry.id   203fc596ae2bd2c7a3b9169699415dd0
#
_cell.length_a   1.000
_cell.length_b   1.000
_cell.length_c   1.000
_cell.angle_alpha   90.00
_cell.angle_beta   90.00
_cell.angle_gamma   90.00
#
_symmetry.space_group_name_H-M   'P 1'
#
loop_
_entity.id
_entity.type
_entity.pdbx_description
1 polymer ?
#
loop_
_entity_poly.entity_id
_entity_poly.type
_entity_poly.pdbx_seq_one_letter_code
_entity_poly.pdbx_strand_id
1 'polypeptide(L)'
;MKYLVIAEKPSVSKSIAKVIGAYRQEDGYLEGGDCVVSWCLGHLAEYAAPEHYDERYENWRFEDLPILPVEWKLLVHNTKKPQFNVLRKLLRSKEFDYVVNACDAGREGEAIFRRVYALAGSKLPIRRLWISSMAVSYTHLRAHETGRNIVC
;
A
#
# COMPACT_ATOMS: atom_id res chain seq x y z
N MET A 1 9.15 -7.11 -18.54
CA MET A 1 8.46 -5.93 -17.91
C MET A 1 8.29 -6.24 -16.43
N LYS A 2 9.10 -5.59 -15.58
CA LYS A 2 9.10 -5.89 -14.13
C LYS A 2 8.10 -4.98 -13.39
N TYR A 3 7.31 -5.54 -12.49
CA TYR A 3 6.28 -4.79 -11.77
C TYR A 3 6.25 -5.11 -10.28
N LEU A 4 5.80 -4.11 -9.51
CA LEU A 4 5.64 -4.20 -8.06
C LEU A 4 4.15 -4.34 -7.72
N VAL A 5 3.80 -5.28 -6.85
CA VAL A 5 2.45 -5.43 -6.29
C VAL A 5 2.49 -5.06 -4.81
N ILE A 6 1.56 -4.23 -4.37
CA ILE A 6 1.43 -3.87 -2.96
C ILE A 6 0.04 -4.25 -2.47
N ALA A 7 -0.03 -5.15 -1.51
CA ALA A 7 -1.25 -5.56 -0.84
C ALA A 7 -1.38 -4.94 0.57
N GLU A 8 -2.55 -5.05 1.17
CA GLU A 8 -2.82 -4.47 2.48
C GLU A 8 -2.16 -5.24 3.63
N LYS A 9 -2.11 -6.58 3.52
CA LYS A 9 -1.67 -7.50 4.58
C LYS A 9 -0.71 -8.57 4.04
N PRO A 10 0.19 -9.10 4.89
CA PRO A 10 1.11 -10.16 4.49
C PRO A 10 0.42 -11.43 3.95
N SER A 11 -0.72 -11.81 4.53
CA SER A 11 -1.49 -12.99 4.11
C SER A 11 -2.00 -12.86 2.68
N VAL A 12 -2.52 -11.68 2.34
CA VAL A 12 -2.99 -11.35 0.99
C VAL A 12 -1.85 -11.38 -0.02
N SER A 13 -0.72 -10.78 0.35
CA SER A 13 0.50 -10.78 -0.48
C SER A 13 0.99 -12.19 -0.79
N LYS A 14 1.00 -13.08 0.20
CA LYS A 14 1.37 -14.48 0.00
C LYS A 14 0.43 -15.20 -0.96
N SER A 15 -0.88 -14.95 -0.86
CA SER A 15 -1.87 -15.53 -1.78
C SER A 15 -1.68 -15.03 -3.21
N ILE A 16 -1.47 -13.73 -3.40
CA ILE A 16 -1.19 -13.14 -4.71
C ILE A 16 0.14 -13.68 -5.26
N ALA A 17 1.20 -13.67 -4.47
CA ALA A 17 2.52 -14.14 -4.85
C ALA A 17 2.50 -15.60 -5.34
N LYS A 18 1.73 -16.46 -4.68
CA LYS A 18 1.54 -17.86 -5.09
C LYS A 18 0.92 -17.97 -6.48
N VAL A 19 -0.02 -17.10 -6.82
CA VAL A 19 -0.70 -17.11 -8.12
C VAL A 19 0.21 -16.60 -9.24
N ILE A 20 1.02 -15.55 -8.98
CA ILE A 20 1.87 -14.93 -9.99
C ILE A 20 3.31 -15.45 -10.02
N GLY A 21 3.64 -16.46 -9.18
CA GLY A 21 4.94 -17.12 -9.21
C GLY A 21 6.07 -16.40 -8.44
N ALA A 22 5.74 -15.56 -7.47
CA ALA A 22 6.72 -14.88 -6.61
C ALA A 22 6.99 -15.72 -5.35
N TYR A 23 7.89 -16.68 -5.43
CA TYR A 23 8.12 -17.65 -4.35
C TYR A 23 9.34 -17.34 -3.48
N ARG A 24 10.30 -16.52 -3.94
CA ARG A 24 11.49 -16.19 -3.17
C ARG A 24 11.15 -15.19 -2.09
N GLN A 25 11.25 -15.63 -0.85
CA GLN A 25 10.97 -14.79 0.31
C GLN A 25 12.20 -13.96 0.66
N GLU A 26 12.00 -12.66 0.75
CA GLU A 26 12.96 -11.66 1.20
C GLU A 26 12.42 -10.93 2.42
N ASP A 27 13.23 -10.06 3.02
CA ASP A 27 12.79 -9.25 4.15
C ASP A 27 11.80 -8.18 3.69
N GLY A 28 10.52 -8.37 4.06
CA GLY A 28 9.42 -7.46 3.75
C GLY A 28 8.80 -7.59 2.36
N TYR A 29 9.21 -8.55 1.53
CA TYR A 29 8.60 -8.80 0.21
C TYR A 29 8.84 -10.23 -0.30
N LEU A 30 8.17 -10.58 -1.39
CA LEU A 30 8.33 -11.83 -2.13
C LEU A 30 8.71 -11.48 -3.57
N GLU A 31 9.63 -12.24 -4.16
CA GLU A 31 10.10 -11.98 -5.52
C GLU A 31 10.00 -13.24 -6.38
N GLY A 32 9.74 -13.05 -7.67
CA GLY A 32 9.75 -14.12 -8.67
C GLY A 32 9.67 -13.57 -10.08
N GLY A 33 10.56 -14.02 -10.96
CA GLY A 33 10.57 -13.62 -12.37
C GLY A 33 10.50 -12.11 -12.55
N ASP A 34 9.41 -11.64 -13.16
CA ASP A 34 9.18 -10.23 -13.45
C ASP A 34 8.36 -9.49 -12.38
N CYS A 35 8.13 -10.08 -11.23
CA CYS A 35 7.27 -9.48 -10.20
C CYS A 35 7.88 -9.48 -8.81
N VAL A 36 7.56 -8.44 -8.06
CA VAL A 36 7.81 -8.31 -6.63
C VAL A 36 6.50 -8.03 -5.93
N VAL A 37 6.21 -8.73 -4.84
CA VAL A 37 5.00 -8.56 -4.04
C VAL A 37 5.38 -8.15 -2.63
N SER A 38 4.93 -6.98 -2.21
CA SER A 38 5.10 -6.49 -0.86
C SER A 38 3.75 -6.14 -0.23
N TRP A 39 3.75 -5.68 1.00
CA TRP A 39 2.52 -5.42 1.75
C TRP A 39 2.64 -4.21 2.67
N CYS A 40 1.51 -3.56 2.90
CA CYS A 40 1.31 -2.71 4.05
C CYS A 40 1.03 -3.56 5.30
N LEU A 41 1.13 -2.96 6.47
CA LEU A 41 0.71 -3.55 7.74
C LEU A 41 -0.59 -2.86 8.20
N GLY A 42 -1.63 -2.90 7.37
CA GLY A 42 -2.80 -2.05 7.52
C GLY A 42 -2.44 -0.57 7.36
N HIS A 43 -2.97 0.31 8.21
CA HIS A 43 -2.60 1.73 8.24
C HIS A 43 -1.13 1.90 8.67
N LEU A 44 -0.25 1.95 7.69
CA LEU A 44 1.19 2.10 7.87
C LEU A 44 1.59 3.58 7.96
N ALA A 45 0.86 4.42 7.25
CA ALA A 45 0.98 5.87 7.27
C ALA A 45 -0.37 6.50 7.63
N GLU A 46 -0.36 7.43 8.58
CA GLU A 46 -1.54 8.14 9.07
C GLU A 46 -1.30 9.64 9.08
N TYR A 47 -2.36 10.41 9.09
CA TYR A 47 -2.22 11.84 9.32
C TYR A 47 -1.79 12.11 10.75
N ALA A 48 -0.93 13.11 10.92
CA ALA A 48 -0.47 13.56 12.22
C ALA A 48 -1.67 13.95 13.09
N ALA A 49 -1.59 13.60 14.38
CA ALA A 49 -2.58 14.01 15.34
C ALA A 49 -2.57 15.55 15.53
N PRO A 50 -3.67 16.15 15.98
CA PRO A 50 -3.80 17.61 16.09
C PRO A 50 -2.66 18.30 16.82
N GLU A 51 -2.16 17.74 17.90
CA GLU A 51 -1.06 18.27 18.69
C GLU A 51 0.27 18.41 17.90
N HIS A 52 0.43 17.70 16.79
CA HIS A 52 1.59 17.85 15.90
C HIS A 52 1.55 19.11 15.03
N TYR A 53 0.42 19.81 15.02
CA TYR A 53 0.25 21.06 14.28
C TYR A 53 0.33 22.27 15.20
N ASP A 54 -0.22 22.16 16.45
CA ASP A 54 -0.17 23.20 17.46
C ASP A 54 -0.41 22.57 18.83
N GLU A 55 0.45 22.90 19.81
CA GLU A 55 0.39 22.37 21.18
C GLU A 55 -0.95 22.65 21.87
N ARG A 56 -1.66 23.73 21.49
CA ARG A 56 -2.99 24.04 22.02
C ARG A 56 -4.01 22.92 21.79
N TYR A 57 -3.81 22.07 20.78
CA TYR A 57 -4.70 20.96 20.45
C TYR A 57 -4.44 19.68 21.26
N GLU A 58 -3.45 19.70 22.16
CA GLU A 58 -3.19 18.58 23.07
C GLU A 58 -4.40 18.33 23.98
N ASN A 59 -5.06 19.42 24.43
CA ASN A 59 -6.30 19.35 25.19
C ASN A 59 -7.48 19.74 24.29
N TRP A 60 -8.33 18.79 23.99
CA TRP A 60 -9.52 19.00 23.15
C TRP A 60 -10.46 20.04 23.78
N ARG A 61 -10.65 21.16 23.07
CA ARG A 61 -11.60 22.22 23.43
C ARG A 61 -12.55 22.46 22.28
N PHE A 62 -13.80 22.76 22.59
CA PHE A 62 -14.81 23.04 21.58
C PHE A 62 -14.47 24.29 20.74
N GLU A 63 -13.85 25.28 21.38
CA GLU A 63 -13.45 26.55 20.77
C GLU A 63 -12.36 26.38 19.69
N ASP A 64 -11.60 25.29 19.75
CA ASP A 64 -10.53 24.99 18.80
C ASP A 64 -11.02 24.30 17.53
N LEU A 65 -12.31 23.99 17.42
CA LEU A 65 -12.89 23.34 16.26
C LEU A 65 -13.46 24.34 15.26
N PRO A 66 -13.35 24.09 13.95
CA PRO A 66 -12.68 22.95 13.32
C PRO A 66 -11.15 23.11 13.26
N ILE A 67 -10.42 22.02 13.49
CA ILE A 67 -8.96 21.99 13.32
C ILE A 67 -8.66 21.78 11.83
N LEU A 68 -8.18 22.82 11.16
CA LEU A 68 -7.88 22.82 9.73
C LEU A 68 -6.42 23.20 9.49
N PRO A 69 -5.51 22.19 9.46
CA PRO A 69 -4.11 22.44 9.17
C PRO A 69 -3.93 23.02 7.74
N VAL A 70 -3.00 23.94 7.57
CA VAL A 70 -2.64 24.46 6.24
C VAL A 70 -2.05 23.36 5.36
N GLU A 71 -1.22 22.51 5.97
CA GLU A 71 -0.63 21.34 5.31
C GLU A 71 -0.88 20.09 6.15
N TRP A 72 -1.38 19.03 5.51
CA TRP A 72 -1.59 17.75 6.16
C TRP A 72 -0.31 16.94 6.21
N LYS A 73 0.18 16.65 7.41
CA LYS A 73 1.39 15.85 7.62
C LYS A 73 1.04 14.37 7.71
N LEU A 74 1.69 13.55 6.87
CA LEU A 74 1.63 12.10 6.96
C LEU A 74 2.81 11.59 7.78
N LEU A 75 2.54 10.74 8.75
CA LEU A 75 3.53 10.12 9.63
C LEU A 75 3.48 8.61 9.52
N VAL A 76 4.65 7.96 9.60
CA VAL A 76 4.75 6.51 9.69
C VAL A 76 4.74 6.10 11.16
N HIS A 77 3.89 5.15 11.50
CA HIS A 77 3.85 4.58 12.84
C HIS A 77 5.21 3.97 13.20
N ASN A 78 5.76 4.27 14.37
CA ASN A 78 7.13 3.89 14.75
C ASN A 78 7.40 2.40 14.60
N THR A 79 6.47 1.55 15.02
CA THR A 79 6.59 0.08 14.94
C THR A 79 6.55 -0.45 13.50
N LYS A 80 6.07 0.33 12.54
CA LYS A 80 5.91 -0.05 11.14
C LYS A 80 6.98 0.56 10.22
N LYS A 81 7.89 1.36 10.77
CA LYS A 81 8.98 1.99 10.02
C LYS A 81 9.85 1.01 9.22
N PRO A 82 10.23 -0.18 9.75
CA PRO A 82 11.02 -1.13 8.97
C PRO A 82 10.33 -1.51 7.66
N GLN A 83 9.05 -1.90 7.71
CA GLN A 83 8.28 -2.27 6.52
C GLN A 83 8.07 -1.07 5.58
N PHE A 84 7.85 0.12 6.12
CA PHE A 84 7.77 1.33 5.29
C PHE A 84 9.07 1.58 4.52
N ASN A 85 10.23 1.38 5.15
CA ASN A 85 11.52 1.56 4.48
C ASN A 85 11.70 0.57 3.32
N VAL A 86 11.25 -0.68 3.47
CA VAL A 86 11.21 -1.66 2.37
C VAL A 86 10.34 -1.15 1.23
N LEU A 87 9.09 -0.77 1.52
CA LEU A 87 8.16 -0.24 0.52
C LEU A 87 8.70 1.02 -0.17
N ARG A 88 9.29 1.94 0.60
CA ARG A 88 9.91 3.15 0.06
C ARG A 88 11.05 2.83 -0.90
N LYS A 89 11.92 1.86 -0.55
CA LYS A 89 13.00 1.41 -1.42
C LYS A 89 12.45 0.81 -2.72
N LEU A 90 11.48 -0.08 -2.63
CA LEU A 90 10.84 -0.70 -3.79
C LEU A 90 10.12 0.33 -4.68
N LEU A 91 9.30 1.21 -4.09
CA LEU A 91 8.54 2.24 -4.80
C LEU A 91 9.41 3.30 -5.49
N ARG A 92 10.67 3.45 -5.08
CA ARG A 92 11.65 4.36 -5.69
C ARG A 92 12.65 3.66 -6.61
N SER A 93 12.58 2.33 -6.69
CA SER A 93 13.44 1.57 -7.58
C SER A 93 13.09 1.86 -9.04
N LYS A 94 14.13 1.99 -9.87
CA LYS A 94 13.98 2.18 -11.31
C LYS A 94 13.80 0.86 -12.09
N GLU A 95 13.81 -0.26 -11.39
CA GLU A 95 13.65 -1.58 -12.01
C GLU A 95 12.21 -1.93 -12.36
N PHE A 96 11.23 -1.20 -11.80
CA PHE A 96 9.80 -1.45 -12.04
C PHE A 96 9.23 -0.47 -13.07
N ASP A 97 8.46 -1.01 -13.98
CA ASP A 97 7.73 -0.24 -15.00
C ASP A 97 6.45 0.39 -14.41
N TYR A 98 5.82 -0.29 -13.44
CA TYR A 98 4.62 0.17 -12.76
C TYR A 98 4.41 -0.51 -11.41
N VAL A 99 3.53 0.05 -10.60
CA VAL A 99 3.07 -0.55 -9.34
C VAL A 99 1.58 -0.91 -9.44
N VAL A 100 1.24 -2.07 -8.92
CA VAL A 100 -0.15 -2.55 -8.80
C VAL A 100 -0.63 -2.35 -7.36
N ASN A 101 -1.66 -1.53 -7.19
CA ASN A 101 -2.39 -1.44 -5.94
C ASN A 101 -3.32 -2.66 -5.80
N ALA A 102 -2.97 -3.58 -4.92
CA ALA A 102 -3.71 -4.78 -4.58
C ALA A 102 -4.24 -4.75 -3.13
N CYS A 103 -4.39 -3.57 -2.55
CA CYS A 103 -5.11 -3.39 -1.28
C CYS A 103 -6.60 -3.65 -1.48
N ASP A 104 -7.33 -3.82 -0.39
CA ASP A 104 -8.76 -4.15 -0.44
C ASP A 104 -9.56 -3.18 -1.30
N ALA A 105 -10.59 -3.71 -1.97
CA ALA A 105 -11.45 -2.94 -2.87
C ALA A 105 -12.42 -2.05 -2.07
N GLY A 106 -11.94 -0.89 -1.63
CA GLY A 106 -12.71 0.05 -0.85
C GLY A 106 -11.93 1.33 -0.55
N ARG A 107 -12.62 2.30 0.06
CA ARG A 107 -12.02 3.59 0.41
C ARG A 107 -10.82 3.45 1.33
N GLU A 108 -10.88 2.52 2.29
CA GLU A 108 -9.81 2.28 3.25
C GLU A 108 -8.56 1.72 2.58
N GLY A 109 -8.68 0.64 1.79
CA GLY A 109 -7.55 0.04 1.09
C GLY A 109 -6.91 1.00 0.09
N GLU A 110 -7.72 1.81 -0.62
CA GLU A 110 -7.19 2.86 -1.49
C GLU A 110 -6.44 3.93 -0.68
N ALA A 111 -6.95 4.36 0.47
CA ALA A 111 -6.30 5.34 1.32
C ALA A 111 -4.97 4.82 1.89
N ILE A 112 -4.92 3.56 2.32
CA ILE A 112 -3.69 2.90 2.80
C ILE A 112 -2.61 2.96 1.72
N PHE A 113 -2.93 2.51 0.51
CA PHE A 113 -1.99 2.52 -0.60
C PHE A 113 -1.53 3.94 -0.96
N ARG A 114 -2.48 4.88 -1.14
CA ARG A 114 -2.18 6.26 -1.57
C ARG A 114 -1.30 7.00 -0.58
N ARG A 115 -1.52 6.85 0.71
CA ARG A 115 -0.69 7.46 1.75
C ARG A 115 0.75 6.95 1.71
N VAL A 116 0.93 5.63 1.59
CA VAL A 116 2.25 5.01 1.48
C VAL A 116 2.96 5.44 0.20
N TYR A 117 2.25 5.44 -0.93
CA TYR A 117 2.77 5.85 -2.22
C TYR A 117 3.23 7.32 -2.20
N ALA A 118 2.41 8.23 -1.69
CA ALA A 118 2.73 9.65 -1.58
C ALA A 118 3.93 9.88 -0.65
N LEU A 119 3.92 9.25 0.53
CA LEU A 119 4.99 9.40 1.51
C LEU A 119 6.32 8.80 1.04
N ALA A 120 6.27 7.73 0.23
CA ALA A 120 7.45 7.19 -0.42
C ALA A 120 8.01 8.11 -1.50
N GLY A 121 7.22 9.06 -2.02
CA GLY A 121 7.61 9.95 -3.12
C GLY A 121 7.79 9.18 -4.44
N SER A 122 6.97 8.18 -4.68
CA SER A 122 7.02 7.37 -5.89
C SER A 122 6.47 8.13 -7.10
N LYS A 123 6.98 7.78 -8.28
CA LYS A 123 6.49 8.28 -9.57
C LYS A 123 6.10 7.13 -10.51
N LEU A 124 6.08 5.90 -10.01
CA LEU A 124 5.70 4.73 -10.81
C LEU A 124 4.25 4.87 -11.28
N PRO A 125 3.94 4.55 -12.54
CA PRO A 125 2.55 4.42 -12.98
C PRO A 125 1.79 3.44 -12.10
N ILE A 126 0.56 3.81 -11.69
CA ILE A 126 -0.27 2.99 -10.81
C ILE A 126 -1.28 2.21 -11.65
N ARG A 127 -1.38 0.91 -11.39
CA ARG A 127 -2.46 0.05 -11.86
C ARG A 127 -3.26 -0.46 -10.66
N ARG A 128 -4.50 -0.83 -10.87
CA ARG A 128 -5.38 -1.33 -9.82
C ARG A 128 -5.75 -2.79 -10.06
N LEU A 129 -5.48 -3.64 -9.07
CA LEU A 129 -6.06 -4.97 -8.99
C LEU A 129 -7.34 -4.88 -8.17
N TRP A 130 -8.48 -5.14 -8.80
CA TRP A 130 -9.78 -5.10 -8.16
C TRP A 130 -10.25 -6.52 -7.85
N ILE A 131 -10.22 -6.91 -6.58
CA ILE A 131 -10.67 -8.22 -6.12
C ILE A 131 -11.81 -8.00 -5.14
N SER A 132 -12.99 -8.56 -5.43
CA SER A 132 -14.18 -8.47 -4.58
C SER A 132 -14.25 -9.57 -3.51
N SER A 133 -13.45 -10.64 -3.66
CA SER A 133 -13.36 -11.74 -2.70
C SER A 133 -11.94 -12.29 -2.64
N MET A 134 -11.47 -12.57 -1.43
CA MET A 134 -10.17 -13.18 -1.17
C MET A 134 -10.26 -14.71 -0.97
N ALA A 135 -11.40 -15.33 -1.23
CA ALA A 135 -11.52 -16.78 -1.22
C ALA A 135 -10.61 -17.40 -2.28
N VAL A 136 -9.85 -18.42 -1.91
CA VAL A 136 -8.82 -19.05 -2.76
C VAL A 136 -9.39 -19.51 -4.11
N SER A 137 -10.59 -20.08 -4.13
CA SER A 137 -11.29 -20.50 -5.34
C SER A 137 -11.61 -19.33 -6.28
N TYR A 138 -12.00 -18.18 -5.72
CA TYR A 138 -12.32 -16.99 -6.49
C TYR A 138 -11.07 -16.32 -7.08
N THR A 139 -9.97 -16.32 -6.32
CA THR A 139 -8.68 -15.78 -6.78
C THR A 139 -8.13 -16.59 -7.96
N HIS A 140 -8.31 -17.90 -7.96
CA HIS A 140 -7.91 -18.77 -9.08
C HIS A 140 -8.73 -18.52 -10.36
N LEU A 141 -10.04 -18.36 -10.24
CA LEU A 141 -10.90 -18.09 -11.39
C LEU A 141 -10.61 -16.73 -12.03
N ARG A 142 -10.37 -15.70 -11.22
CA ARG A 142 -10.10 -14.35 -11.72
C ARG A 142 -8.66 -14.11 -12.18
N ALA A 143 -7.68 -14.88 -11.71
CA ALA A 143 -6.31 -14.79 -12.21
C ALA A 143 -6.22 -15.12 -13.70
N HIS A 144 -7.10 -16.01 -14.20
CA HIS A 144 -7.24 -16.29 -15.63
C HIS A 144 -7.96 -15.18 -16.41
N GLU A 145 -8.81 -14.40 -15.77
CA GLU A 145 -9.53 -13.28 -16.39
C GLU A 145 -8.72 -11.97 -16.39
N THR A 146 -7.89 -11.72 -15.38
CA THR A 146 -7.10 -10.47 -15.24
C THR A 146 -5.96 -10.36 -16.24
N GLY A 147 -5.61 -11.43 -16.95
CA GLY A 147 -4.75 -11.34 -18.14
C GLY A 147 -5.33 -10.47 -19.27
N ARG A 148 -6.63 -10.10 -19.20
CA ARG A 148 -7.34 -9.29 -20.19
C ARG A 148 -7.91 -7.96 -19.69
N ASN A 149 -8.09 -7.78 -18.38
CA ASN A 149 -8.76 -6.59 -17.81
C ASN A 149 -7.96 -5.97 -16.66
N ILE A 150 -6.80 -5.43 -16.97
CA ILE A 150 -6.20 -4.39 -16.14
C ILE A 150 -6.81 -3.08 -16.64
N VAL A 151 -7.96 -2.72 -16.10
CA VAL A 151 -8.58 -1.41 -16.39
C VAL A 151 -7.89 -0.39 -15.52
N CYS A 152 -7.33 0.63 -16.17
CA CYS A 152 -6.77 1.83 -15.57
C CYS A 152 -7.81 2.62 -14.79
#